data_641ef1ecd4fdf2102ea5ef75eff57b84
#
_entry.id   641ef1ecd4fdf2102ea5ef75eff57b84
#
_cell.length_a   1.000
_cell.length_b   1.000
_cell.length_c   1.000
_cell.angle_alpha   90.00
_cell.angle_beta   90.00
_cell.angle_gamma   90.00
#
_symmetry.space_group_name_H-M   'P 1'
#
loop_
_entity.id
_entity.type
_entity.pdbx_description
1 polymer ?
#
loop_
_entity_poly.entity_id
_entity_poly.type
_entity_poly.pdbx_seq_one_letter_code
_entity_poly.pdbx_strand_id
1 'polypeptide(L)'
;MKYFSIRDEQAFFRWLESIPGVIGVRGAGRELRIELRSPRISAEALRELIALYRRYGGRLRDLAVFENAANRRWFRNPKAYWYRGVFGSTK
;
A
#
# COMPACT_ATOMS: atom_id res chain seq x y z
N MET A 1 -4.51 -2.62 9.90
CA MET A 1 -3.08 -2.51 10.17
C MET A 1 -2.79 -2.93 11.60
N LYS A 2 -1.61 -3.42 11.83
CA LYS A 2 -1.23 -3.97 13.12
C LYS A 2 -0.08 -3.19 13.72
N TYR A 3 -0.30 -2.61 14.89
CA TYR A 3 0.72 -1.84 15.60
C TYR A 3 0.99 -2.49 16.95
N PHE A 4 2.26 -2.55 17.33
CA PHE A 4 2.63 -3.17 18.60
C PHE A 4 2.88 -2.15 19.70
N SER A 5 2.87 -0.86 19.37
CA SER A 5 3.06 0.19 20.34
C SER A 5 2.63 1.51 19.72
N ILE A 6 2.53 2.56 20.57
CA ILE A 6 2.21 3.90 20.06
C ILE A 6 3.27 4.39 19.09
N ARG A 7 4.54 4.11 19.39
CA ARG A 7 5.62 4.55 18.51
C ARG A 7 5.60 3.81 17.18
N ASP A 8 5.20 2.54 17.21
CA ASP A 8 5.06 1.76 15.99
C ASP A 8 3.97 2.35 15.11
N GLU A 9 2.86 2.75 15.72
CA GLU A 9 1.78 3.40 14.99
C GLU A 9 2.22 4.74 14.41
N GLN A 10 2.96 5.52 15.20
CA GLN A 10 3.46 6.79 14.74
C GLN A 10 4.43 6.62 13.55
N ALA A 11 5.25 5.59 13.61
CA ALA A 11 6.18 5.29 12.52
C ALA A 11 5.42 4.95 11.25
N PHE A 12 4.33 4.19 11.38
CA PHE A 12 3.48 3.85 10.25
C PHE A 12 2.94 5.11 9.57
N PHE A 13 2.34 6.01 10.35
CA PHE A 13 1.75 7.21 9.76
C PHE A 13 2.80 8.15 9.19
N ARG A 14 3.96 8.25 9.84
CA ARG A 14 5.04 9.06 9.32
C ARG A 14 5.53 8.53 7.96
N TRP A 15 5.68 7.23 7.85
CA TRP A 15 6.08 6.60 6.61
C TRP A 15 5.03 6.85 5.53
N LEU A 16 3.76 6.58 5.86
CA LEU A 16 2.66 6.73 4.91
C LEU A 16 2.58 8.16 4.38
N GLU A 17 2.69 9.13 5.27
CA GLU A 17 2.60 10.53 4.88
C GLU A 17 3.80 10.99 4.04
N SER A 18 4.91 10.27 4.11
CA SER A 18 6.09 10.62 3.33
C SER A 18 6.04 10.08 1.91
N ILE A 19 5.08 9.22 1.60
CA ILE A 19 4.99 8.60 0.27
C ILE A 19 4.53 9.65 -0.74
N PRO A 20 5.24 9.79 -1.88
CA PRO A 20 4.84 10.79 -2.89
C PRO A 20 3.40 10.57 -3.34
N GLY A 21 2.65 11.65 -3.40
CA GLY A 21 1.25 11.60 -3.85
C GLY A 21 0.25 11.39 -2.74
N VAL A 22 0.66 11.01 -1.54
CA VAL A 22 -0.25 10.90 -0.40
C VAL A 22 -0.44 12.31 0.16
N ILE A 23 -1.68 12.80 0.11
CA ILE A 23 -1.98 14.15 0.58
C ILE A 23 -2.79 14.17 1.87
N GLY A 24 -3.28 13.02 2.30
CA GLY A 24 -4.00 12.94 3.56
C GLY A 24 -4.22 11.51 3.97
N VAL A 25 -4.36 11.32 5.28
CA VAL A 25 -4.63 10.02 5.85
C VAL A 25 -5.68 10.20 6.92
N ARG A 26 -6.69 9.36 6.90
CA ARG A 26 -7.78 9.48 7.86
C ARG A 26 -8.19 8.10 8.35
N GLY A 27 -8.26 7.94 9.67
CA GLY A 27 -8.80 6.74 10.26
C GLY A 27 -10.30 6.89 10.42
N ALA A 28 -11.04 5.85 10.06
CA ALA A 28 -12.47 5.83 10.21
C ALA A 28 -12.88 4.46 10.70
N GLY A 29 -13.04 4.34 12.02
CA GLY A 29 -13.31 3.04 12.61
C GLY A 29 -12.15 2.11 12.39
N ARG A 30 -12.42 0.98 11.76
CA ARG A 30 -11.35 0.01 11.44
C ARG A 30 -10.71 0.26 10.09
N GLU A 31 -11.20 1.25 9.36
CA GLU A 31 -10.70 1.53 8.03
C GLU A 31 -9.68 2.63 8.06
N LEU A 32 -8.80 2.57 7.10
CA LEU A 32 -7.80 3.58 6.88
C LEU A 32 -8.06 4.17 5.50
N ARG A 33 -8.30 5.47 5.46
CA ARG A 33 -8.52 6.17 4.20
C ARG A 33 -7.29 6.97 3.84
N ILE A 34 -6.73 6.65 2.69
CA ILE A 34 -5.55 7.33 2.18
C ILE A 34 -5.99 8.20 1.02
N GLU A 35 -5.76 9.50 1.15
CA GLU A 35 -6.12 10.43 0.09
C GLU A 35 -4.91 10.65 -0.80
N LEU A 36 -5.12 10.47 -2.09
CA LEU A 36 -4.06 10.58 -3.08
C LEU A 36 -4.31 11.78 -3.97
N ARG A 37 -3.23 12.44 -4.37
CA ARG A 37 -3.32 13.57 -5.29
C ARG A 37 -3.92 13.15 -6.62
N SER A 38 -3.65 11.92 -7.03
CA SER A 38 -4.09 11.39 -8.30
C SER A 38 -4.26 9.88 -8.15
N PRO A 39 -5.23 9.27 -8.88
CA PRO A 39 -5.35 7.81 -8.87
C PRO A 39 -4.16 7.13 -9.53
N ARG A 40 -3.37 7.88 -10.27
CA ARG A 40 -2.18 7.35 -10.93
C ARG A 40 -0.97 7.73 -10.09
N ILE A 41 -0.49 6.78 -9.31
CA ILE A 41 0.67 7.01 -8.44
C ILE A 41 1.94 6.54 -9.12
N SER A 42 3.07 7.09 -8.67
CA SER A 42 4.35 6.73 -9.24
C SER A 42 4.76 5.30 -8.85
N ALA A 43 5.73 4.76 -9.58
CA ALA A 43 6.27 3.44 -9.24
C ALA A 43 6.86 3.44 -7.84
N GLU A 44 7.54 4.52 -7.49
CA GLU A 44 8.11 4.66 -6.15
C GLU A 44 7.01 4.62 -5.09
N ALA A 45 5.95 5.38 -5.29
CA ALA A 45 4.86 5.44 -4.33
C ALA A 45 4.20 4.06 -4.17
N LEU A 46 3.97 3.37 -5.27
CA LEU A 46 3.34 2.05 -5.22
C LEU A 46 4.22 1.05 -4.49
N ARG A 47 5.53 1.07 -4.74
CA ARG A 47 6.46 0.17 -4.06
C ARG A 47 6.47 0.43 -2.56
N GLU A 48 6.41 1.70 -2.16
CA GLU A 48 6.37 2.06 -0.74
C GLU A 48 5.08 1.59 -0.09
N LEU A 49 3.95 1.75 -0.78
CA LEU A 49 2.67 1.27 -0.25
C LEU A 49 2.67 -0.23 -0.07
N ILE A 50 3.23 -0.96 -1.03
CA ILE A 50 3.31 -2.41 -0.93
C ILE A 50 4.11 -2.80 0.31
N ALA A 51 5.27 -2.19 0.49
CA ALA A 51 6.14 -2.50 1.63
C ALA A 51 5.47 -2.15 2.94
N LEU A 52 4.81 -1.00 2.99
CA LEU A 52 4.12 -0.55 4.18
C LEU A 52 2.99 -1.51 4.56
N TYR A 53 2.18 -1.89 3.59
CA TYR A 53 1.08 -2.83 3.81
C TYR A 53 1.59 -4.18 4.26
N ARG A 54 2.68 -4.65 3.64
CA ARG A 54 3.26 -5.93 4.01
C ARG A 54 3.77 -5.91 5.45
N ARG A 55 4.46 -4.84 5.81
CA ARG A 55 5.06 -4.75 7.15
C ARG A 55 3.99 -4.67 8.25
N TYR A 56 2.93 -3.91 8.02
CA TYR A 56 1.94 -3.64 9.06
C TYR A 56 0.68 -4.47 8.94
N GLY A 57 0.68 -5.46 8.09
CA GLY A 57 -0.45 -6.39 7.99
C GLY A 57 -1.67 -5.82 7.27
N GLY A 58 -1.45 -4.89 6.35
CA GLY A 58 -2.53 -4.37 5.56
C GLY A 58 -3.02 -5.37 4.53
N ARG A 59 -4.18 -5.11 3.97
CA ARG A 59 -4.76 -5.98 2.95
C ARG A 59 -4.14 -5.65 1.60
N LEU A 60 -3.15 -6.45 1.21
CA LEU A 60 -2.44 -6.22 -0.04
C LEU A 60 -3.35 -6.23 -1.26
N ARG A 61 -4.44 -7.00 -1.20
CA ARG A 61 -5.37 -7.06 -2.31
C ARG A 61 -5.95 -5.69 -2.66
N ASP A 62 -6.08 -4.81 -1.69
CA ASP A 62 -6.61 -3.46 -1.93
C ASP A 62 -5.72 -2.67 -2.88
N LEU A 63 -4.45 -3.04 -3.00
CA LEU A 63 -3.52 -2.32 -3.86
C LEU A 63 -3.65 -2.70 -5.34
N ALA A 64 -4.43 -3.76 -5.64
CA ALA A 64 -4.61 -4.18 -7.02
C ALA A 64 -5.24 -3.08 -7.88
N VAL A 65 -5.97 -2.17 -7.25
CA VAL A 65 -6.62 -1.08 -7.96
C VAL A 65 -5.63 -0.18 -8.69
N PHE A 66 -4.37 -0.20 -8.27
CA PHE A 66 -3.33 0.65 -8.87
C PHE A 66 -2.68 0.05 -10.12
N GLU A 67 -3.06 -1.17 -10.49
CA GLU A 67 -2.48 -1.79 -11.68
C GLU A 67 -2.90 -1.03 -12.94
N ASN A 68 -1.92 -0.76 -13.80
CA ASN A 68 -2.19 -0.13 -15.09
C ASN A 68 -1.14 -0.61 -16.09
N ALA A 69 -1.26 -0.16 -17.35
CA ALA A 69 -0.36 -0.61 -18.39
C ALA A 69 1.10 -0.25 -18.10
N ALA A 70 1.31 0.88 -17.42
CA ALA A 70 2.67 1.34 -17.16
C ALA A 70 3.38 0.51 -16.10
N ASN A 71 2.65 -0.02 -15.11
CA ASN A 71 3.30 -0.74 -14.02
C ASN A 71 3.11 -2.24 -14.07
N ARG A 72 2.25 -2.74 -14.95
CA ARG A 72 1.89 -4.16 -14.97
C ARG A 72 3.09 -5.07 -15.07
N ARG A 73 4.09 -4.69 -15.85
CA ARG A 73 5.26 -5.52 -16.07
C ARG A 73 5.96 -5.93 -14.77
N TRP A 74 6.14 -4.96 -13.88
CA TRP A 74 6.83 -5.28 -12.63
C TRP A 74 5.83 -5.55 -11.49
N PHE A 75 4.69 -4.87 -11.50
CA PHE A 75 3.72 -5.01 -10.40
C PHE A 75 3.08 -6.39 -10.41
N ARG A 76 2.70 -6.89 -11.58
CA ARG A 76 2.07 -8.22 -11.69
C ARG A 76 3.10 -9.31 -12.01
N ASN A 77 4.28 -9.20 -11.46
CA ASN A 77 5.32 -10.20 -11.66
C ASN A 77 5.09 -11.36 -10.69
N PRO A 78 4.84 -12.59 -11.18
CA PRO A 78 4.56 -13.72 -10.29
C PRO A 78 5.69 -14.06 -9.33
N LYS A 79 6.89 -13.58 -9.59
CA LYS A 79 8.04 -13.82 -8.70
C LYS A 79 8.18 -12.79 -7.61
N ALA A 80 7.38 -11.71 -7.67
CA ALA A 80 7.48 -10.66 -6.66
C ALA A 80 6.89 -11.14 -5.34
N TYR A 81 7.47 -10.66 -4.23
CA TYR A 81 7.04 -11.09 -2.91
C TYR A 81 5.58 -10.73 -2.61
N TRP A 82 5.06 -9.71 -3.25
CA TRP A 82 3.69 -9.25 -3.04
C TRP A 82 2.66 -9.91 -3.94
N TYR A 83 3.10 -10.67 -4.92
CA TYR A 83 2.21 -11.15 -5.98
C TYR A 83 0.98 -11.86 -5.44
N ARG A 84 1.18 -12.82 -4.54
CA ARG A 84 0.05 -13.56 -3.99
C ARG A 84 -0.88 -12.68 -3.19
N GLY A 85 -0.32 -11.76 -2.42
CA GLY A 85 -1.14 -10.88 -1.60
C GLY A 85 -2.00 -9.94 -2.42
N VAL A 86 -1.46 -9.43 -3.50
CA VAL A 86 -2.17 -8.46 -4.32
C VAL A 86 -3.09 -9.13 -5.34
N PHE A 87 -2.55 -10.10 -6.08
CA PHE A 87 -3.26 -10.70 -7.23
C PHE A 87 -3.66 -12.13 -7.03
N GLY A 88 -3.17 -12.78 -6.07
CA GLY A 88 -3.20 -14.09 -5.89
C GLY A 88 -4.37 -14.84 -5.73
N SER A 89 -4.67 -15.58 -5.87
CA SER A 89 -5.48 -16.22 -5.78
C SER A 89 -6.00 -17.26 -5.35
N THR A 90 -6.43 -17.49 -5.12
CA THR A 90 -6.78 -18.27 -4.67
C THR A 90 -7.25 -19.31 -4.85
N LYS A 91 -7.38 -19.63 -4.99
CA LYS A 91 -7.77 -20.48 -5.04
C LYS A 91 -7.66 -20.82 -5.10
#